data_5f900ce793cb5d35153737dbd908a4f2
#
_entry.id   5f900ce793cb5d35153737dbd908a4f2
#
_cell.length_a   1.000
_cell.length_b   1.000
_cell.length_c   1.000
_cell.angle_alpha   90.00
_cell.angle_beta   90.00
_cell.angle_gamma   90.00
#
_symmetry.space_group_name_H-M   'P 1'
#
loop_
_entity.id
_entity.type
_entity.pdbx_description
1 polymer ?
#
loop_
_entity_poly.entity_id
_entity_poly.type
_entity_poly.pdbx_seq_one_letter_code
_entity_poly.pdbx_strand_id
1 'polypeptide(L)'
;MTNYRFTFSYDGTRYHGWESKTNADTVEGRIEAVLSKMVDGDNGKTADVCRENMSADIRDTKTPAKVDIHGAGRTDAGVHARAMVASGRLNTNRTPDEIKDYLNRYLPADICALDVTVAGDRFHARLNATGKIYEYTLYVGLEKPVFDRNYVWCVPQGSVLDVDAMKKAASYLVGKHDFRSFCGNNKMKKSTVRTI
;
A
#
# COMPACT_ATOMS: atom_id res chain seq x y z
N MET A 1 2.75 -15.07 -18.86
CA MET A 1 2.61 -14.20 -17.68
C MET A 1 3.38 -12.93 -17.89
N THR A 2 2.73 -11.77 -17.82
CA THR A 2 3.33 -10.44 -18.01
C THR A 2 3.55 -9.79 -16.66
N ASN A 3 4.69 -9.13 -16.46
CA ASN A 3 5.00 -8.39 -15.25
C ASN A 3 4.41 -6.97 -15.35
N TYR A 4 3.75 -6.52 -14.32
CA TYR A 4 3.12 -5.20 -14.24
C TYR A 4 3.69 -4.40 -13.09
N ARG A 5 3.74 -3.09 -13.28
CA ARG A 5 3.91 -2.08 -12.25
C ARG A 5 2.56 -1.44 -11.98
N PHE A 6 2.20 -1.37 -10.73
CA PHE A 6 0.99 -0.74 -10.23
C PHE A 6 1.36 0.46 -9.36
N THR A 7 0.51 1.46 -9.35
CA THR A 7 0.57 2.55 -8.37
C THR A 7 -0.79 2.67 -7.69
N PHE A 8 -0.82 2.55 -6.37
CA PHE A 8 -2.04 2.60 -5.56
C PHE A 8 -2.02 3.80 -4.61
N SER A 9 -3.20 4.40 -4.39
CA SER A 9 -3.45 5.21 -3.21
C SER A 9 -4.43 4.49 -2.29
N TYR A 10 -4.29 4.66 -0.98
CA TYR A 10 -5.21 4.08 -0.03
C TYR A 10 -5.28 4.83 1.30
N ASP A 11 -6.45 4.83 1.90
CA ASP A 11 -6.67 5.15 3.30
C ASP A 11 -6.46 3.89 4.14
N GLY A 12 -5.41 3.89 4.95
CA GLY A 12 -5.01 2.73 5.76
C GLY A 12 -5.79 2.58 7.07
N THR A 13 -6.70 3.49 7.41
CA THR A 13 -7.36 3.60 8.73
C THR A 13 -7.91 2.27 9.24
N ARG A 14 -8.58 1.51 8.38
CA ARG A 14 -9.22 0.24 8.77
C ARG A 14 -8.38 -1.00 8.52
N TYR A 15 -7.21 -0.86 7.88
CA TYR A 15 -6.36 -1.99 7.50
C TYR A 15 -5.28 -2.28 8.55
N HIS A 16 -4.94 -3.55 8.68
CA HIS A 16 -3.84 -4.03 9.53
C HIS A 16 -2.47 -3.90 8.84
N GLY A 17 -2.34 -2.88 8.00
CA GLY A 17 -1.16 -2.56 7.21
C GLY A 17 -1.24 -3.06 5.76
N TRP A 18 -0.11 -2.95 5.07
CA TRP A 18 0.00 -3.36 3.67
C TRP A 18 0.01 -4.89 3.52
N GLU A 19 0.95 -5.57 4.17
CA GLU A 19 1.32 -6.96 3.91
C GLU A 19 0.17 -7.94 4.17
N SER A 20 -0.11 -8.82 3.19
CA SER A 20 -1.14 -9.85 3.28
C SER A 20 -0.88 -10.80 4.46
N LYS A 21 -1.91 -11.07 5.27
CA LYS A 21 -1.90 -11.93 6.45
C LYS A 21 -3.15 -12.79 6.49
N THR A 22 -3.01 -14.01 7.00
CA THR A 22 -4.06 -15.03 6.97
C THR A 22 -5.36 -14.63 7.69
N ASN A 23 -5.28 -13.83 8.76
CA ASN A 23 -6.43 -13.49 9.60
C ASN A 23 -6.60 -11.97 9.80
N ALA A 24 -6.16 -11.15 8.86
CA ALA A 24 -6.28 -9.72 8.97
C ALA A 24 -6.66 -9.08 7.63
N ASP A 25 -7.50 -8.05 7.68
CA ASP A 25 -7.82 -7.24 6.52
C ASP A 25 -6.65 -6.32 6.20
N THR A 26 -6.03 -6.47 5.03
CA THR A 26 -4.82 -5.79 4.61
C THR A 26 -4.99 -5.25 3.20
N VAL A 27 -4.27 -4.18 2.86
CA VAL A 27 -4.38 -3.54 1.54
C VAL A 27 -3.94 -4.50 0.42
N GLU A 28 -2.79 -5.15 0.57
CA GLU A 28 -2.25 -6.14 -0.38
C GLU A 28 -3.23 -7.29 -0.58
N GLY A 29 -3.78 -7.85 0.50
CA GLY A 29 -4.75 -8.95 0.43
C GLY A 29 -6.03 -8.58 -0.33
N ARG A 30 -6.53 -7.33 -0.18
CA ARG A 30 -7.68 -6.85 -0.97
C ARG A 30 -7.36 -6.74 -2.46
N ILE A 31 -6.20 -6.21 -2.80
CA ILE A 31 -5.76 -6.08 -4.19
C ILE A 31 -5.55 -7.47 -4.83
N GLU A 32 -4.86 -8.37 -4.12
CA GLU A 32 -4.62 -9.75 -4.57
C GLU A 32 -5.93 -10.51 -4.82
N ALA A 33 -6.91 -10.35 -3.93
CA ALA A 33 -8.22 -10.98 -4.08
C ALA A 33 -8.98 -10.49 -5.35
N VAL A 34 -8.92 -9.18 -5.65
CA VAL A 34 -9.56 -8.61 -6.84
C VAL A 34 -8.83 -9.05 -8.11
N LEU A 35 -7.49 -9.03 -8.12
CA LEU A 35 -6.69 -9.49 -9.27
C LEU A 35 -6.85 -10.98 -9.53
N SER A 36 -6.92 -11.80 -8.49
CA SER A 36 -7.12 -13.25 -8.61
C SER A 36 -8.47 -13.56 -9.27
N LYS A 37 -9.54 -12.88 -8.86
CA LYS A 37 -10.87 -13.01 -9.50
C LYS A 37 -10.86 -12.56 -10.96
N MET A 38 -10.13 -11.49 -11.28
CA MET A 38 -9.99 -11.02 -12.66
C MET A 38 -9.32 -12.09 -13.54
N VAL A 39 -8.20 -12.64 -13.09
CA VAL A 39 -7.44 -13.66 -13.85
C VAL A 39 -8.24 -14.96 -14.00
N ASP A 40 -8.99 -15.36 -12.98
CA ASP A 40 -9.87 -16.53 -13.05
C ASP A 40 -11.00 -16.34 -14.07
N GLY A 41 -11.59 -15.15 -14.14
CA GLY A 41 -12.60 -14.78 -15.13
C GLY A 41 -12.05 -14.84 -16.56
N ASP A 42 -10.84 -14.32 -16.78
CA ASP A 42 -10.18 -14.32 -18.09
C ASP A 42 -9.80 -15.74 -18.58
N ASN A 43 -9.58 -16.68 -17.66
CA ASN A 43 -9.23 -18.06 -17.96
C ASN A 43 -10.46 -18.99 -18.17
N GLY A 44 -11.62 -18.43 -18.47
CA GLY A 44 -12.82 -19.17 -18.92
C GLY A 44 -13.76 -19.63 -17.82
N LYS A 45 -13.78 -18.96 -16.68
CA LYS A 45 -14.77 -19.16 -15.61
C LYS A 45 -15.63 -17.91 -15.42
N THR A 46 -16.82 -17.98 -16.03
CA THR A 46 -18.01 -17.16 -15.80
C THR A 46 -17.80 -15.67 -15.54
N ALA A 47 -17.89 -14.91 -16.64
CA ALA A 47 -18.44 -13.57 -16.63
C ALA A 47 -19.93 -13.71 -16.29
N ASP A 48 -20.34 -13.38 -15.09
CA ASP A 48 -21.68 -13.00 -14.66
C ASP A 48 -21.98 -13.47 -13.22
N VAL A 49 -21.28 -12.91 -12.25
CA VAL A 49 -21.81 -12.80 -10.88
C VAL A 49 -21.34 -11.47 -10.31
N CYS A 50 -21.85 -10.39 -10.84
CA CYS A 50 -21.62 -9.05 -10.34
C CYS A 50 -22.93 -8.34 -10.10
N ARG A 51 -23.56 -8.64 -9.00
CA ARG A 51 -24.42 -7.75 -8.17
C ARG A 51 -25.07 -8.64 -7.14
N GLU A 52 -24.74 -8.35 -5.91
CA GLU A 52 -25.38 -8.82 -4.68
C GLU A 52 -24.50 -9.70 -3.78
N ASN A 53 -24.29 -9.15 -2.56
CA ASN A 53 -23.86 -9.83 -1.35
C ASN A 53 -22.42 -10.39 -1.26
N MET A 54 -21.52 -9.57 -0.73
CA MET A 54 -20.23 -10.01 -0.19
C MET A 54 -20.36 -10.72 1.18
N SER A 55 -21.43 -11.48 1.37
CA SER A 55 -21.62 -12.32 2.56
C SER A 55 -22.34 -13.60 2.19
N ALA A 56 -21.68 -14.54 1.50
CA ALA A 56 -22.13 -15.92 1.46
C ALA A 56 -21.06 -16.83 0.86
N ASP A 57 -20.67 -17.83 1.64
CA ASP A 57 -20.16 -19.16 1.30
C ASP A 57 -19.46 -19.37 -0.05
N ILE A 58 -18.14 -19.26 -0.01
CA ILE A 58 -17.27 -19.84 -1.04
C ILE A 58 -17.12 -21.33 -0.76
N ARG A 59 -18.03 -22.12 -1.28
CA ARG A 59 -17.83 -23.57 -1.46
C ARG A 59 -17.85 -23.88 -2.96
N ASP A 60 -16.75 -23.59 -3.64
CA ASP A 60 -16.50 -24.19 -4.94
C ASP A 60 -15.03 -24.61 -5.07
N THR A 61 -14.83 -25.87 -5.47
CA THR A 61 -13.67 -26.71 -5.27
C THR A 61 -12.56 -26.54 -6.30
N LYS A 62 -12.24 -25.32 -6.74
CA LYS A 62 -11.03 -25.03 -7.49
C LYS A 62 -10.35 -23.82 -6.85
N THR A 63 -9.17 -24.03 -6.31
CA THR A 63 -8.34 -22.95 -5.76
C THR A 63 -8.17 -21.86 -6.82
N PRO A 64 -8.63 -20.62 -6.58
CA PRO A 64 -8.46 -19.52 -7.53
C PRO A 64 -6.97 -19.33 -7.83
N ALA A 65 -6.65 -18.88 -9.05
CA ALA A 65 -5.28 -18.55 -9.41
C ALA A 65 -4.78 -17.48 -8.46
N LYS A 66 -3.88 -17.85 -7.55
CA LYS A 66 -3.34 -16.93 -6.58
C LYS A 66 -2.43 -15.92 -7.30
N VAL A 67 -2.81 -14.65 -7.24
CA VAL A 67 -1.97 -13.55 -7.70
C VAL A 67 -1.22 -13.01 -6.48
N ASP A 68 0.10 -12.98 -6.57
CA ASP A 68 0.96 -12.34 -5.56
C ASP A 68 1.44 -11.00 -6.10
N ILE A 69 1.32 -9.94 -5.30
CA ILE A 69 1.90 -8.64 -5.59
C ILE A 69 2.93 -8.26 -4.53
N HIS A 70 3.86 -7.40 -4.89
CA HIS A 70 4.94 -6.98 -4.00
C HIS A 70 5.02 -5.47 -3.95
N GLY A 71 4.69 -4.87 -2.80
CA GLY A 71 4.82 -3.43 -2.59
C GLY A 71 6.27 -2.96 -2.49
N ALA A 72 6.54 -1.73 -2.89
CA ALA A 72 7.85 -1.07 -2.74
C ALA A 72 8.27 -0.96 -1.26
N GLY A 73 7.31 -0.99 -0.35
CA GLY A 73 7.50 -1.04 1.09
C GLY A 73 6.28 -1.56 1.79
N ARG A 74 6.43 -1.83 3.08
CA ARG A 74 5.33 -2.18 3.97
C ARG A 74 4.92 -0.92 4.71
N THR A 75 3.63 -0.70 4.87
CA THR A 75 3.06 0.27 5.80
C THR A 75 2.47 -0.49 6.99
N ASP A 76 2.59 0.08 8.18
CA ASP A 76 1.99 -0.46 9.38
C ASP A 76 0.46 -0.20 9.41
N ALA A 77 -0.22 -0.77 10.39
CA ALA A 77 -1.66 -0.59 10.58
C ALA A 77 -2.01 0.90 10.69
N GLY A 78 -3.05 1.32 10.00
CA GLY A 78 -3.53 2.70 9.99
C GLY A 78 -2.73 3.67 9.10
N VAL A 79 -1.60 3.28 8.52
CA VAL A 79 -0.78 4.15 7.66
C VAL A 79 -1.35 4.21 6.25
N HIS A 80 -1.50 5.42 5.73
CA HIS A 80 -2.00 5.70 4.39
C HIS A 80 -0.87 5.72 3.36
N ALA A 81 -1.22 5.68 2.08
CA ALA A 81 -0.28 5.96 1.00
C ALA A 81 -0.94 6.77 -0.11
N ARG A 82 -0.23 7.81 -0.59
CA ARG A 82 -0.65 8.59 -1.76
C ARG A 82 -0.27 7.92 -3.08
N ALA A 83 0.86 7.19 -3.10
CA ALA A 83 1.40 6.53 -4.30
C ALA A 83 2.28 5.34 -3.91
N MET A 84 1.69 4.25 -3.46
CA MET A 84 2.40 2.98 -3.23
C MET A 84 2.64 2.30 -4.57
N VAL A 85 3.91 2.09 -4.92
CA VAL A 85 4.25 1.28 -6.09
C VAL A 85 4.28 -0.20 -5.71
N ALA A 86 3.66 -1.03 -6.55
CA ALA A 86 3.70 -2.48 -6.41
C ALA A 86 4.08 -3.13 -7.75
N SER A 87 4.51 -4.38 -7.72
CA SER A 87 4.77 -5.21 -8.90
C SER A 87 4.15 -6.58 -8.73
N GLY A 88 3.71 -7.18 -9.83
CA GLY A 88 3.16 -8.54 -9.84
C GLY A 88 3.01 -9.08 -11.24
N ARG A 89 2.97 -10.40 -11.35
CA ARG A 89 2.80 -11.08 -12.63
C ARG A 89 1.38 -11.56 -12.81
N LEU A 90 0.76 -11.19 -13.95
CA LEU A 90 -0.59 -11.60 -14.30
C LEU A 90 -0.58 -12.45 -15.58
N ASN A 91 -1.46 -13.43 -15.63
CA ASN A 91 -1.80 -14.20 -16.83
C ASN A 91 -3.16 -13.72 -17.36
N THR A 92 -3.15 -12.63 -18.11
CA THR A 92 -4.35 -11.99 -18.65
C THR A 92 -4.06 -11.43 -20.03
N ASN A 93 -5.09 -11.32 -20.86
CA ASN A 93 -5.03 -10.65 -22.16
C ASN A 93 -5.51 -9.19 -22.09
N ARG A 94 -5.86 -8.70 -20.91
CA ARG A 94 -6.32 -7.32 -20.69
C ARG A 94 -5.18 -6.33 -20.86
N THR A 95 -5.52 -5.19 -21.41
CA THR A 95 -4.64 -4.02 -21.44
C THR A 95 -4.43 -3.45 -20.04
N PRO A 96 -3.35 -2.68 -19.80
CA PRO A 96 -3.14 -2.00 -18.51
C PRO A 96 -4.33 -1.13 -18.08
N ASP A 97 -4.97 -0.43 -19.01
CA ASP A 97 -6.14 0.41 -18.73
C ASP A 97 -7.35 -0.43 -18.29
N GLU A 98 -7.61 -1.56 -18.96
CA GLU A 98 -8.68 -2.48 -18.56
C GLU A 98 -8.42 -3.12 -17.19
N ILE A 99 -7.17 -3.40 -16.84
CA ILE A 99 -6.79 -3.88 -15.50
C ILE A 99 -7.05 -2.79 -14.46
N LYS A 100 -6.66 -1.55 -14.73
CA LYS A 100 -6.89 -0.40 -13.86
C LYS A 100 -8.38 -0.15 -13.63
N ASP A 101 -9.17 -0.19 -14.69
CA ASP A 101 -10.63 0.00 -14.63
C ASP A 101 -11.29 -1.12 -13.82
N TYR A 102 -10.86 -2.36 -14.03
CA TYR A 102 -11.33 -3.50 -13.25
C TYR A 102 -11.01 -3.34 -11.76
N LEU A 103 -9.76 -2.99 -11.44
CA LEU A 103 -9.34 -2.74 -10.07
C LEU A 103 -10.20 -1.65 -9.42
N ASN A 104 -10.38 -0.49 -10.07
CA ASN A 104 -11.15 0.61 -9.51
C ASN A 104 -12.66 0.33 -9.43
N ARG A 105 -13.16 -0.64 -10.20
CA ARG A 105 -14.55 -1.09 -10.12
C ARG A 105 -14.81 -2.00 -8.91
N TYR A 106 -13.84 -2.83 -8.53
CA TYR A 106 -14.05 -3.88 -7.53
C TYR A 106 -13.26 -3.70 -6.23
N LEU A 107 -12.29 -2.79 -6.20
CA LEU A 107 -11.63 -2.41 -4.95
C LEU A 107 -12.61 -1.60 -4.07
N PRO A 108 -12.46 -1.70 -2.74
CA PRO A 108 -13.20 -0.84 -1.82
C PRO A 108 -12.85 0.64 -2.03
N ALA A 109 -13.76 1.53 -1.65
CA ALA A 109 -13.64 2.97 -1.90
C ALA A 109 -12.40 3.65 -1.29
N ASP A 110 -11.76 2.99 -0.35
CA ASP A 110 -10.54 3.43 0.34
C ASP A 110 -9.23 2.90 -0.28
N ILE A 111 -9.32 2.19 -1.44
CA ILE A 111 -8.16 1.77 -2.24
C ILE A 111 -8.41 2.12 -3.70
N CYS A 112 -7.48 2.82 -4.33
CA CYS A 112 -7.56 3.21 -5.75
C CYS A 112 -6.29 2.82 -6.50
N ALA A 113 -6.44 2.21 -7.68
CA ALA A 113 -5.38 2.02 -8.65
C ALA A 113 -5.22 3.32 -9.46
N LEU A 114 -4.11 4.02 -9.24
CA LEU A 114 -3.80 5.27 -9.95
C LEU A 114 -3.22 5.02 -11.33
N ASP A 115 -2.37 3.99 -11.44
CA ASP A 115 -1.65 3.66 -12.66
C ASP A 115 -1.36 2.16 -12.74
N VAL A 116 -1.42 1.61 -13.95
CA VAL A 116 -1.01 0.25 -14.28
C VAL A 116 -0.22 0.29 -15.58
N THR A 117 0.99 -0.25 -15.57
CA THR A 117 1.86 -0.31 -16.75
C THR A 117 2.55 -1.66 -16.86
N VAL A 118 2.85 -2.08 -18.10
CA VAL A 118 3.71 -3.25 -18.32
C VAL A 118 5.12 -2.90 -17.86
N ALA A 119 5.71 -3.80 -17.10
CA ALA A 119 7.07 -3.65 -16.59
C ALA A 119 8.00 -4.71 -17.18
N GLY A 120 9.28 -4.41 -17.20
CA GLY A 120 10.28 -5.41 -17.62
C GLY A 120 10.28 -6.62 -16.68
N ASP A 121 10.65 -7.80 -17.21
CA ASP A 121 10.56 -9.09 -16.48
C ASP A 121 11.33 -9.10 -15.15
N ARG A 122 12.40 -8.32 -15.03
CA ARG A 122 13.22 -8.21 -13.81
C ARG A 122 12.80 -7.08 -12.87
N PHE A 123 11.77 -6.31 -13.24
CA PHE A 123 11.30 -5.24 -12.37
C PHE A 123 10.64 -5.82 -11.11
N HIS A 124 11.06 -5.28 -9.97
CA HIS A 124 10.51 -5.63 -8.65
C HIS A 124 10.38 -4.34 -7.83
N ALA A 125 9.16 -3.94 -7.47
CA ALA A 125 8.88 -2.65 -6.86
C ALA A 125 9.77 -2.35 -5.63
N ARG A 126 10.03 -3.35 -4.79
CA ARG A 126 10.85 -3.18 -3.59
C ARG A 126 12.36 -3.08 -3.87
N LEU A 127 12.86 -3.88 -4.82
CA LEU A 127 14.30 -3.95 -5.10
C LEU A 127 14.77 -2.81 -6.00
N ASN A 128 13.90 -2.31 -6.87
CA ASN A 128 14.17 -1.21 -7.77
C ASN A 128 13.69 0.15 -7.24
N ALA A 129 13.20 0.20 -5.99
CA ALA A 129 12.83 1.47 -5.36
C ALA A 129 14.06 2.37 -5.19
N THR A 130 14.01 3.58 -5.72
CA THR A 130 15.08 4.58 -5.61
C THR A 130 14.94 5.46 -4.37
N GLY A 131 13.72 5.64 -3.87
CA GLY A 131 13.44 6.43 -2.68
C GLY A 131 12.02 6.26 -2.17
N LYS A 132 11.76 6.83 -1.00
CA LYS A 132 10.43 6.91 -0.37
C LYS A 132 10.28 8.25 0.29
N ILE A 133 9.09 8.83 0.17
CA ILE A 133 8.72 10.08 0.84
C ILE A 133 7.72 9.73 1.93
N TYR A 134 8.00 10.22 3.14
CA TYR A 134 7.10 10.10 4.28
C TYR A 134 6.60 11.49 4.67
N GLU A 135 5.29 11.61 4.84
CA GLU A 135 4.63 12.83 5.30
C GLU A 135 3.98 12.54 6.65
N TYR A 136 4.28 13.33 7.65
CA TYR A 136 3.68 13.25 8.97
C TYR A 136 3.06 14.60 9.33
N THR A 137 1.72 14.63 9.37
CA THR A 137 0.97 15.87 9.54
C THR A 137 0.64 16.10 11.01
N LEU A 138 1.07 17.25 11.54
CA LEU A 138 0.79 17.71 12.90
C LEU A 138 -0.33 18.76 12.87
N TYR A 139 -1.33 18.60 13.73
CA TYR A 139 -2.40 19.57 13.91
C TYR A 139 -2.21 20.28 15.26
N VAL A 140 -2.14 21.61 15.22
CA VAL A 140 -1.89 22.48 16.39
C VAL A 140 -3.10 23.37 16.74
N GLY A 141 -4.26 23.15 16.12
CA GLY A 141 -5.47 23.92 16.40
C GLY A 141 -6.09 23.60 17.77
N LEU A 142 -6.92 24.51 18.27
CA LEU A 142 -7.65 24.33 19.53
C LEU A 142 -8.85 23.38 19.37
N GLU A 143 -9.54 23.45 18.24
CA GLU A 143 -10.69 22.60 17.92
C GLU A 143 -10.24 21.25 17.37
N LYS A 144 -11.08 20.23 17.56
CA LYS A 144 -10.82 18.90 17.00
C LYS A 144 -10.96 18.92 15.47
N PRO A 145 -9.97 18.44 14.70
CA PRO A 145 -10.06 18.33 13.24
C PRO A 145 -10.94 17.16 12.83
N VAL A 146 -12.26 17.31 12.94
CA VAL A 146 -13.22 16.20 12.78
C VAL A 146 -13.08 15.49 11.43
N PHE A 147 -12.87 16.22 10.36
CA PHE A 147 -12.74 15.66 9.01
C PHE A 147 -11.34 15.06 8.76
N ASP A 148 -10.29 15.67 9.34
CA ASP A 148 -8.92 15.25 9.13
C ASP A 148 -8.39 14.35 10.26
N ARG A 149 -9.22 13.96 11.23
CA ARG A 149 -8.84 13.23 12.44
C ARG A 149 -8.04 11.94 12.20
N ASN A 150 -8.24 11.30 11.04
CA ASN A 150 -7.53 10.08 10.68
C ASN A 150 -6.20 10.35 9.95
N TYR A 151 -5.94 11.61 9.55
CA TYR A 151 -4.80 11.98 8.72
C TYR A 151 -3.80 12.87 9.43
N VAL A 152 -4.12 13.34 10.63
CA VAL A 152 -3.28 14.24 11.39
C VAL A 152 -3.07 13.75 12.83
N TRP A 153 -1.91 14.03 13.38
CA TRP A 153 -1.68 13.85 14.80
C TRP A 153 -1.93 15.16 15.54
N CYS A 154 -2.89 15.15 16.45
CA CYS A 154 -3.20 16.35 17.26
C CYS A 154 -2.13 16.53 18.33
N VAL A 155 -1.42 17.63 18.27
CA VAL A 155 -0.48 18.05 19.32
C VAL A 155 -1.27 18.37 20.60
N PRO A 156 -0.84 17.88 21.79
CA PRO A 156 -1.55 18.17 23.03
C PRO A 156 -1.72 19.66 23.24
N GLN A 157 -2.90 20.07 23.73
CA GLN A 157 -3.19 21.48 24.01
C GLN A 157 -2.16 22.08 25.00
N GLY A 158 -1.75 23.32 24.74
CA GLY A 158 -0.73 24.02 25.55
C GLY A 158 0.71 23.67 25.17
N SER A 159 0.92 22.73 24.24
CA SER A 159 2.25 22.47 23.70
C SER A 159 2.63 23.54 22.68
N VAL A 160 3.81 24.09 22.80
CA VAL A 160 4.41 25.01 21.83
C VAL A 160 5.40 24.21 20.98
N LEU A 161 5.19 24.21 19.66
CA LEU A 161 6.14 23.60 18.72
C LEU A 161 7.18 24.65 18.32
N ASP A 162 8.43 24.41 18.69
CA ASP A 162 9.56 25.17 18.17
C ASP A 162 9.95 24.61 16.80
N VAL A 163 9.35 25.19 15.74
CA VAL A 163 9.57 24.76 14.36
C VAL A 163 11.02 24.95 13.92
N ASP A 164 11.71 25.97 14.44
CA ASP A 164 13.11 26.21 14.07
C ASP A 164 14.05 25.21 14.74
N ALA A 165 13.79 24.86 15.99
CA ALA A 165 14.48 23.75 16.64
C ALA A 165 14.20 22.40 15.93
N MET A 166 12.97 22.16 15.47
CA MET A 166 12.61 20.96 14.68
C MET A 166 13.38 20.92 13.35
N LYS A 167 13.45 22.02 12.61
CA LYS A 167 14.23 22.14 11.36
C LYS A 167 15.71 21.87 11.61
N LYS A 168 16.26 22.46 12.67
CA LYS A 168 17.66 22.24 13.06
C LYS A 168 17.91 20.76 13.39
N ALA A 169 17.02 20.12 14.15
CA ALA A 169 17.13 18.71 14.46
C ALA A 169 17.04 17.84 13.19
N ALA A 170 16.11 18.13 12.27
CA ALA A 170 15.97 17.42 11.01
C ALA A 170 17.23 17.54 10.12
N SER A 171 17.92 18.69 10.13
CA SER A 171 19.14 18.89 9.35
C SER A 171 20.27 17.94 9.71
N TYR A 172 20.32 17.43 10.94
CA TYR A 172 21.30 16.42 11.38
C TYR A 172 21.06 15.03 10.77
N LEU A 173 19.86 14.77 10.26
CA LEU A 173 19.48 13.50 9.64
C LEU A 173 19.76 13.49 8.12
N VAL A 174 19.99 14.66 7.53
CA VAL A 174 20.26 14.80 6.09
C VAL A 174 21.64 14.23 5.76
N GLY A 175 21.68 13.43 4.70
CA GLY A 175 22.92 12.78 4.25
C GLY A 175 22.94 11.27 4.51
N LYS A 176 24.13 10.69 4.46
CA LYS A 176 24.33 9.24 4.64
C LYS A 176 24.78 8.95 6.06
N HIS A 177 23.89 8.31 6.83
CA HIS A 177 24.12 7.99 8.24
C HIS A 177 23.78 6.53 8.58
N ASP A 178 24.35 6.01 9.66
CA ASP A 178 23.92 4.76 10.28
C ASP A 178 22.77 5.02 11.27
N PHE A 179 21.57 4.64 10.88
CA PHE A 179 20.36 4.79 11.68
C PHE A 179 20.09 3.61 12.63
N ARG A 180 21.12 2.91 13.09
CA ARG A 180 20.97 1.77 13.99
C ARG A 180 20.22 2.12 15.26
N SER A 181 20.45 3.29 15.84
CA SER A 181 19.75 3.76 17.04
C SER A 181 18.25 3.99 16.86
N PHE A 182 17.78 4.13 15.61
CA PHE A 182 16.36 4.27 15.25
C PHE A 182 15.73 2.92 14.83
N CYS A 183 16.50 1.83 14.86
CA CYS A 183 16.02 0.52 14.44
C CYS A 183 15.42 -0.24 15.62
N GLY A 184 14.11 -0.54 15.57
CA GLY A 184 13.43 -1.34 16.59
C GLY A 184 13.83 -2.83 16.61
N ASN A 185 14.56 -3.32 15.60
CA ASN A 185 15.00 -4.70 15.50
C ASN A 185 16.50 -4.83 15.74
N ASN A 186 16.90 -5.11 16.97
CA ASN A 186 18.30 -5.28 17.38
C ASN A 186 19.01 -6.49 16.73
N LYS A 187 18.25 -7.43 16.13
CA LYS A 187 18.78 -8.63 15.46
C LYS A 187 18.85 -8.48 13.94
N MET A 188 18.70 -7.26 13.41
CA MET A 188 18.70 -7.04 11.98
C MET A 188 20.08 -7.33 11.38
N LYS A 189 20.13 -8.30 10.46
CA LYS A 189 21.37 -8.69 9.75
C LYS A 189 21.74 -7.74 8.59
N LYS A 190 20.80 -6.88 8.16
CA LYS A 190 21.01 -5.95 7.04
C LYS A 190 21.56 -4.62 7.55
N SER A 191 22.31 -3.92 6.68
CA SER A 191 22.81 -2.58 6.96
C SER A 191 21.70 -1.61 7.36
N THR A 192 21.94 -0.80 8.38
CA THR A 192 21.09 0.30 8.86
C THR A 192 21.49 1.64 8.26
N VAL A 193 22.53 1.67 7.41
CA VAL A 193 22.94 2.87 6.70
C VAL A 193 21.89 3.29 5.67
N ARG A 194 21.47 4.54 5.74
CA ARG A 194 20.49 5.16 4.82
C ARG A 194 20.98 6.55 4.41
N THR A 195 20.48 7.01 3.28
CA THR A 195 20.64 8.41 2.83
C THR A 195 19.26 9.07 2.90
N ILE A 196 19.19 10.21 3.58
CA ILE A 196 17.99 11.04 3.72
C ILE A 196 18.26 12.39 3.06
#